data_eb23c25d4af00f434e2df9363da6e70c
#
_entry.id   eb23c25d4af00f434e2df9363da6e70c
#
_cell.length_a   1.000
_cell.length_b   1.000
_cell.length_c   1.000
_cell.angle_alpha   90.00
_cell.angle_beta   90.00
_cell.angle_gamma   90.00
#
_symmetry.space_group_name_H-M   'P 1'
#
loop_
_entity.id
_entity.type
_entity.pdbx_description
1 polymer ?
#
loop_
_entity_poly.entity_id
_entity_poly.type
_entity_poly.pdbx_seq_one_letter_code
_entity_poly.pdbx_strand_id
1 'polypeptide(L)'
;MSILDFSTQISNGLTETSADGASLAFDSKYGIMFCAYMPGPHGHYGESRGKIAMSYFPASQPTNIRFVTIAEGGDVYCPNIVGLGDGKVRVFYEKDSRKEGDHDYCYKDFDFLADTLSDEKRVMIKTESGEIIPHCLSAQFKYLEEKGYLNHKCVHTEEIGHCAYFKGDDGYTYGASVSYFSEVLLYRSKDFGATVEYFAVYPLPAQYEFEYKILNGKIYAIYRTGLNENSIFFTSSSDMGKTWSEPIAFEGSIQCRPRILVYNGHILTACNYYNSDTKNRPEIQQGRTSVKMYYGEDPDPNKNTVVADLYSKCGIVNMCILDILNDLYFAYSTSELAMEYQNGNPKTRGKDAIRYVKLGDIIPKDGI
;
A
#
# COMPACT_ATOMS: atom_id res chain seq x y z
N MET A 1 -5.68 4.90 26.80
CA MET A 1 -6.66 4.92 25.67
C MET A 1 -5.86 5.35 24.45
N SER A 2 -5.82 4.51 23.40
CA SER A 2 -5.10 4.83 22.18
C SER A 2 -5.93 5.79 21.31
N ILE A 3 -5.29 6.64 20.50
CA ILE A 3 -6.00 7.47 19.51
C ILE A 3 -6.80 6.58 18.52
N LEU A 4 -6.36 5.35 18.30
CA LEU A 4 -7.05 4.39 17.45
C LEU A 4 -8.37 3.87 18.04
N ASP A 5 -8.60 4.03 19.34
CA ASP A 5 -9.89 3.71 19.97
C ASP A 5 -11.03 4.62 19.46
N PHE A 6 -10.68 5.77 18.88
CA PHE A 6 -11.62 6.73 18.26
C PHE A 6 -11.74 6.56 16.74
N SER A 7 -11.12 5.54 16.14
CA SER A 7 -11.18 5.31 14.70
C SER A 7 -12.59 4.91 14.24
N THR A 8 -12.98 5.39 13.06
CA THR A 8 -14.26 5.07 12.42
C THR A 8 -14.09 3.91 11.45
N GLN A 9 -15.02 2.95 11.46
CA GLN A 9 -15.07 1.93 10.42
C GLN A 9 -15.55 2.55 9.12
N ILE A 10 -14.79 2.36 8.05
CA ILE A 10 -15.09 2.89 6.71
C ILE A 10 -15.29 1.80 5.65
N SER A 11 -15.16 0.52 5.99
CA SER A 11 -15.63 -0.60 5.17
C SER A 11 -17.12 -0.88 5.43
N ASN A 12 -17.80 -1.50 4.47
CA ASN A 12 -19.23 -1.76 4.56
C ASN A 12 -19.54 -2.97 5.46
N GLY A 13 -19.65 -2.72 6.76
CA GLY A 13 -19.96 -3.76 7.75
C GLY A 13 -21.37 -4.37 7.65
N LEU A 14 -22.25 -3.85 6.79
CA LEU A 14 -23.61 -4.40 6.59
C LEU A 14 -23.62 -5.52 5.54
N THR A 15 -22.77 -5.42 4.51
CA THR A 15 -22.74 -6.36 3.39
C THR A 15 -21.44 -7.16 3.30
N GLU A 16 -20.41 -6.79 4.05
CA GLU A 16 -19.07 -7.37 4.02
C GLU A 16 -18.75 -7.96 5.38
N THR A 17 -18.32 -9.22 5.38
CA THR A 17 -17.91 -9.92 6.61
C THR A 17 -16.51 -9.56 7.04
N SER A 18 -15.69 -9.07 6.10
CA SER A 18 -14.29 -8.68 6.31
C SER A 18 -13.84 -7.69 5.24
N ALA A 19 -12.78 -6.93 5.49
CA ALA A 19 -12.17 -6.01 4.52
C ALA A 19 -10.68 -5.82 4.77
N ASP A 20 -9.88 -5.73 3.70
CA ASP A 20 -8.42 -5.63 3.75
C ASP A 20 -7.85 -4.74 2.64
N GLY A 21 -6.56 -4.34 2.77
CA GLY A 21 -5.78 -3.69 1.73
C GLY A 21 -6.15 -2.23 1.46
N ALA A 22 -6.31 -1.41 2.51
CA ALA A 22 -6.66 0.00 2.36
C ALA A 22 -5.65 0.82 1.54
N SER A 23 -6.17 1.59 0.58
CA SER A 23 -5.43 2.62 -0.14
C SER A 23 -6.26 3.91 -0.20
N LEU A 24 -5.65 5.06 0.15
CA LEU A 24 -6.34 6.34 0.31
C LEU A 24 -6.00 7.33 -0.79
N ALA A 25 -7.00 8.12 -1.19
CA ALA A 25 -6.83 9.34 -1.98
C ALA A 25 -7.75 10.45 -1.45
N PHE A 26 -7.37 11.70 -1.68
CA PHE A 26 -8.14 12.86 -1.25
C PHE A 26 -8.36 13.85 -2.39
N ASP A 27 -9.59 14.30 -2.53
CA ASP A 27 -9.91 15.44 -3.39
C ASP A 27 -10.06 16.71 -2.55
N SER A 28 -9.07 17.62 -2.67
CA SER A 28 -9.00 18.84 -1.88
C SER A 28 -10.08 19.86 -2.27
N LYS A 29 -10.58 19.84 -3.51
CA LYS A 29 -11.60 20.77 -4.00
C LYS A 29 -12.95 20.54 -3.33
N TYR A 30 -13.28 19.26 -3.08
CA TYR A 30 -14.57 18.87 -2.50
C TYR A 30 -14.45 18.36 -1.06
N GLY A 31 -13.23 18.21 -0.55
CA GLY A 31 -12.98 17.69 0.80
C GLY A 31 -13.37 16.23 0.97
N ILE A 32 -13.31 15.44 -0.11
CA ILE A 32 -13.73 14.05 -0.12
C ILE A 32 -12.53 13.12 0.02
N MET A 33 -12.63 12.21 0.98
CA MET A 33 -11.74 11.07 1.15
C MET A 33 -12.27 9.87 0.38
N PHE A 34 -11.39 9.16 -0.31
CA PHE A 34 -11.66 7.89 -0.98
C PHE A 34 -10.77 6.81 -0.38
N CYS A 35 -11.33 5.64 -0.13
CA CYS A 35 -10.61 4.47 0.33
C CYS A 35 -10.94 3.26 -0.51
N ALA A 36 -10.02 2.76 -1.31
CA ALA A 36 -10.15 1.50 -2.03
C ALA A 36 -9.67 0.35 -1.14
N TYR A 37 -10.36 -0.79 -1.19
CA TYR A 37 -10.06 -1.97 -0.37
C TYR A 37 -10.64 -3.25 -0.99
N MET A 38 -10.20 -4.40 -0.47
CA MET A 38 -10.77 -5.71 -0.81
C MET A 38 -11.82 -6.10 0.24
N PRO A 39 -13.10 -6.25 -0.11
CA PRO A 39 -14.06 -6.92 0.76
C PRO A 39 -13.77 -8.41 0.83
N GLY A 40 -13.68 -8.94 2.03
CA GLY A 40 -13.42 -10.35 2.28
C GLY A 40 -12.36 -10.58 3.37
N PRO A 41 -12.22 -11.82 3.87
CA PRO A 41 -11.27 -12.13 4.93
C PRO A 41 -9.82 -11.92 4.47
N HIS A 42 -8.98 -11.37 5.35
CA HIS A 42 -7.55 -11.26 5.12
C HIS A 42 -6.95 -12.65 4.86
N GLY A 43 -6.34 -12.82 3.71
CA GLY A 43 -5.61 -14.05 3.40
C GLY A 43 -5.53 -14.36 1.92
N HIS A 44 -4.32 -14.60 1.54
CA HIS A 44 -3.83 -14.87 0.21
C HIS A 44 -4.41 -16.12 -0.48
N TYR A 45 -5.37 -16.83 0.12
CA TYR A 45 -5.82 -18.12 -0.39
C TYR A 45 -7.35 -18.20 -0.46
N GLY A 46 -7.87 -18.09 -1.64
CA GLY A 46 -9.04 -18.81 -2.16
C GLY A 46 -10.37 -18.06 -2.18
N GLU A 47 -10.89 -17.42 -1.13
CA GLU A 47 -12.29 -16.96 -1.10
C GLU A 47 -12.49 -15.43 -1.05
N SER A 48 -11.46 -14.67 -0.77
CA SER A 48 -11.53 -13.19 -0.70
C SER A 48 -11.13 -12.47 -1.98
N ARG A 49 -10.64 -13.20 -2.95
CA ARG A 49 -10.28 -12.69 -4.26
C ARG A 49 -11.54 -12.64 -5.12
N GLY A 50 -11.83 -11.52 -5.70
CA GLY A 50 -12.96 -11.41 -6.62
C GLY A 50 -13.76 -10.14 -6.50
N LYS A 51 -13.39 -9.23 -5.59
CA LYS A 51 -14.05 -7.92 -5.48
C LYS A 51 -13.10 -6.83 -5.02
N ILE A 52 -13.19 -5.68 -5.68
CA ILE A 52 -12.62 -4.42 -5.21
C ILE A 52 -13.76 -3.47 -4.92
N ALA A 53 -13.78 -2.93 -3.71
CA ALA A 53 -14.73 -1.91 -3.28
C ALA A 53 -14.01 -0.60 -2.98
N MET A 54 -14.77 0.46 -2.94
CA MET A 54 -14.33 1.76 -2.49
C MET A 54 -15.39 2.40 -1.61
N SER A 55 -14.98 2.97 -0.50
CA SER A 55 -15.78 3.92 0.27
C SER A 55 -15.33 5.34 -0.02
N TYR A 56 -16.27 6.29 0.02
CA TYR A 56 -15.97 7.72 -0.05
C TYR A 56 -16.86 8.53 0.88
N PHE A 57 -16.29 9.57 1.45
CA PHE A 57 -16.96 10.36 2.50
C PHE A 57 -16.28 11.73 2.66
N PRO A 58 -17.01 12.75 3.17
CA PRO A 58 -16.37 13.99 3.56
C PRO A 58 -15.33 13.74 4.66
N ALA A 59 -14.08 14.17 4.47
CA ALA A 59 -13.00 13.93 5.43
C ALA A 59 -13.32 14.50 6.83
N SER A 60 -14.14 15.59 6.89
CA SER A 60 -14.63 16.18 8.12
C SER A 60 -15.76 15.38 8.80
N GLN A 61 -16.41 14.47 8.08
CA GLN A 61 -17.55 13.68 8.56
C GLN A 61 -17.42 12.20 8.12
N PRO A 62 -16.48 11.45 8.70
CA PRO A 62 -16.17 10.08 8.26
C PRO A 62 -17.28 9.06 8.58
N THR A 63 -18.41 9.50 9.12
CA THR A 63 -19.62 8.69 9.33
C THR A 63 -20.63 8.77 8.19
N ASN A 64 -20.50 9.76 7.29
CA ASN A 64 -21.36 9.90 6.11
C ASN A 64 -20.74 9.19 4.90
N ILE A 65 -20.73 7.86 4.94
CA ILE A 65 -19.99 7.01 4.01
C ILE A 65 -20.92 6.53 2.90
N ARG A 66 -20.40 6.58 1.67
CA ARG A 66 -20.99 5.93 0.51
C ARG A 66 -20.04 4.83 0.02
N PHE A 67 -20.61 3.83 -0.65
CA PHE A 67 -19.88 2.64 -1.13
C PHE A 67 -20.12 2.43 -2.60
N VAL A 68 -19.08 1.98 -3.31
CA VAL A 68 -19.16 1.58 -4.70
C VAL A 68 -18.34 0.32 -4.93
N THR A 69 -18.87 -0.62 -5.74
CA THR A 69 -18.10 -1.76 -6.23
C THR A 69 -17.32 -1.31 -7.47
N ILE A 70 -16.01 -1.41 -7.41
CA ILE A 70 -15.11 -1.03 -8.52
C ILE A 70 -14.96 -2.19 -9.51
N ALA A 71 -14.65 -3.37 -9.00
CA ALA A 71 -14.52 -4.58 -9.81
C ALA A 71 -15.10 -5.77 -9.06
N GLU A 72 -15.69 -6.70 -9.80
CA GLU A 72 -16.27 -7.92 -9.27
C GLU A 72 -16.16 -9.05 -10.30
N GLY A 73 -15.89 -10.25 -9.82
CA GLY A 73 -15.75 -11.46 -10.65
C GLY A 73 -14.30 -11.72 -11.08
N GLY A 74 -13.95 -12.99 -11.16
CA GLY A 74 -12.56 -13.41 -11.36
C GLY A 74 -11.71 -13.21 -10.11
N ASP A 75 -10.41 -13.38 -10.26
CA ASP A 75 -9.43 -13.10 -9.19
C ASP A 75 -8.95 -11.65 -9.31
N VAL A 76 -9.62 -10.69 -8.66
CA VAL A 76 -9.19 -9.28 -8.57
C VAL A 76 -8.74 -8.97 -7.16
N TYR A 77 -7.59 -8.27 -7.00
CA TYR A 77 -6.96 -8.00 -5.71
C TYR A 77 -6.01 -6.78 -5.76
N CYS A 78 -5.38 -6.46 -4.63
CA CYS A 78 -4.37 -5.40 -4.48
C CYS A 78 -4.80 -4.01 -4.99
N PRO A 79 -5.87 -3.43 -4.43
CA PRO A 79 -6.32 -2.12 -4.85
C PRO A 79 -5.31 -1.04 -4.54
N ASN A 80 -5.15 -0.13 -5.49
CA ASN A 80 -4.43 1.12 -5.31
C ASN A 80 -5.26 2.27 -5.87
N ILE A 81 -5.04 3.49 -5.39
CA ILE A 81 -5.88 4.63 -5.79
C ILE A 81 -5.04 5.88 -6.03
N VAL A 82 -5.42 6.69 -7.02
CA VAL A 82 -4.84 8.00 -7.27
C VAL A 82 -5.92 9.03 -7.56
N GLY A 83 -5.80 10.21 -6.97
CA GLY A 83 -6.68 11.34 -7.28
C GLY A 83 -6.37 11.94 -8.65
N LEU A 84 -7.39 12.03 -9.49
CA LEU A 84 -7.32 12.70 -10.81
C LEU A 84 -7.65 14.19 -10.71
N GLY A 85 -8.25 14.64 -9.60
CA GLY A 85 -8.80 15.96 -9.39
C GLY A 85 -10.26 16.07 -9.87
N ASP A 86 -10.87 17.20 -9.54
CA ASP A 86 -12.25 17.52 -9.93
C ASP A 86 -13.29 16.44 -9.58
N GLY A 87 -13.12 15.81 -8.41
CA GLY A 87 -14.04 14.78 -7.94
C GLY A 87 -13.84 13.40 -8.56
N LYS A 88 -12.70 13.18 -9.22
CA LYS A 88 -12.40 11.91 -9.88
C LYS A 88 -11.22 11.21 -9.25
N VAL A 89 -11.32 9.89 -9.22
CA VAL A 89 -10.24 9.01 -8.78
C VAL A 89 -10.08 7.86 -9.76
N ARG A 90 -8.86 7.34 -9.86
CA ARG A 90 -8.54 6.10 -10.56
C ARG A 90 -8.22 5.04 -9.55
N VAL A 91 -8.92 3.92 -9.64
CA VAL A 91 -8.68 2.75 -8.81
C VAL A 91 -8.04 1.67 -9.66
N PHE A 92 -6.84 1.27 -9.28
CA PHE A 92 -6.07 0.20 -9.88
C PHE A 92 -6.33 -1.10 -9.11
N TYR A 93 -6.16 -2.21 -9.80
CA TYR A 93 -6.21 -3.54 -9.21
C TYR A 93 -5.53 -4.56 -10.13
N GLU A 94 -5.11 -5.65 -9.55
CA GLU A 94 -4.60 -6.80 -10.28
C GLU A 94 -5.74 -7.71 -10.69
N LYS A 95 -5.59 -8.33 -11.84
CA LYS A 95 -6.53 -9.31 -12.37
C LYS A 95 -5.75 -10.55 -12.77
N ASP A 96 -5.96 -11.62 -11.99
CA ASP A 96 -5.33 -12.91 -12.27
C ASP A 96 -6.10 -13.64 -13.38
N SER A 97 -5.48 -13.80 -14.51
CA SER A 97 -5.97 -14.63 -15.61
C SER A 97 -5.29 -16.00 -15.62
N ARG A 98 -5.35 -16.74 -14.51
CA ARG A 98 -4.69 -18.06 -14.34
C ARG A 98 -4.85 -19.02 -15.50
N LYS A 99 -5.89 -18.87 -16.30
CA LYS A 99 -6.10 -19.66 -17.52
C LYS A 99 -5.07 -19.35 -18.61
N GLU A 100 -4.46 -18.18 -18.56
CA GLU A 100 -3.48 -17.68 -19.55
C GLU A 100 -2.07 -17.56 -18.94
N GLY A 101 -1.92 -17.79 -17.63
CA GLY A 101 -0.64 -17.75 -16.94
C GLY A 101 -0.06 -16.35 -16.75
N ASP A 102 -0.86 -15.30 -16.94
CA ASP A 102 -0.44 -13.91 -16.81
C ASP A 102 -1.32 -13.14 -15.81
N HIS A 103 -0.79 -12.08 -15.26
CA HIS A 103 -1.49 -11.15 -14.39
C HIS A 103 -1.53 -9.78 -15.05
N ASP A 104 -2.73 -9.28 -15.27
CA ASP A 104 -2.96 -7.95 -15.82
C ASP A 104 -3.10 -6.91 -14.71
N TYR A 105 -2.56 -5.73 -14.94
CA TYR A 105 -2.80 -4.58 -14.10
C TYR A 105 -3.86 -3.70 -14.75
N CYS A 106 -5.00 -3.56 -14.08
CA CYS A 106 -6.18 -2.90 -14.61
C CYS A 106 -6.57 -1.68 -13.78
N TYR A 107 -7.41 -0.82 -14.35
CA TYR A 107 -7.99 0.30 -13.62
C TYR A 107 -9.39 0.67 -14.11
N LYS A 108 -10.12 1.37 -13.25
CA LYS A 108 -11.34 2.12 -13.57
C LYS A 108 -11.29 3.50 -12.96
N ASP A 109 -11.90 4.47 -13.64
CA ASP A 109 -12.06 5.84 -13.15
C ASP A 109 -13.47 5.99 -12.57
N PHE A 110 -13.57 6.56 -11.38
CA PHE A 110 -14.82 6.90 -10.72
C PHE A 110 -14.96 8.42 -10.61
N ASP A 111 -16.11 8.93 -11.04
CA ASP A 111 -16.52 10.32 -10.91
C ASP A 111 -17.63 10.40 -9.84
N PHE A 112 -17.30 10.94 -8.65
CA PHE A 112 -18.25 10.97 -7.55
C PHE A 112 -19.36 12.01 -7.74
N LEU A 113 -19.14 13.01 -8.58
CA LEU A 113 -20.16 14.04 -8.87
C LEU A 113 -21.24 13.48 -9.80
N ALA A 114 -20.83 12.69 -10.78
CA ALA A 114 -21.73 12.03 -11.71
C ALA A 114 -22.24 10.69 -11.19
N ASP A 115 -21.64 10.17 -10.11
CA ASP A 115 -21.84 8.81 -9.57
C ASP A 115 -21.68 7.74 -10.67
N THR A 116 -20.61 7.86 -11.45
CA THR A 116 -20.35 6.98 -12.60
C THR A 116 -18.98 6.32 -12.52
N LEU A 117 -18.93 5.06 -12.94
CA LEU A 117 -17.72 4.25 -13.06
C LEU A 117 -17.43 3.99 -14.55
N SER A 118 -16.18 4.20 -14.98
CA SER A 118 -15.77 3.91 -16.35
C SER A 118 -15.72 2.40 -16.62
N ASP A 119 -15.63 2.04 -17.92
CA ASP A 119 -15.22 0.70 -18.30
C ASP A 119 -13.81 0.36 -17.81
N GLU A 120 -13.55 -0.94 -17.63
CA GLU A 120 -12.22 -1.46 -17.28
C GLU A 120 -11.21 -1.18 -18.38
N LYS A 121 -10.03 -0.72 -18.00
CA LYS A 121 -8.90 -0.49 -18.88
C LYS A 121 -7.66 -1.16 -18.31
N ARG A 122 -6.76 -1.62 -19.19
CA ARG A 122 -5.44 -2.10 -18.78
C ARG A 122 -4.48 -0.94 -18.60
N VAL A 123 -3.61 -1.03 -17.62
CA VAL A 123 -2.41 -0.20 -17.55
C VAL A 123 -1.46 -0.61 -18.66
N MET A 124 -0.82 0.36 -19.29
CA MET A 124 0.10 0.12 -20.38
C MET A 124 1.53 0.47 -19.98
N ILE A 125 2.51 -0.20 -20.56
CA ILE A 125 3.93 0.14 -20.46
C ILE A 125 4.37 0.79 -21.75
N LYS A 126 5.01 1.94 -21.66
CA LYS A 126 5.77 2.51 -22.74
C LYS A 126 7.23 2.05 -22.61
N THR A 127 7.67 1.24 -23.56
CA THR A 127 9.03 0.71 -23.60
C THR A 127 10.05 1.79 -23.98
N GLU A 128 11.33 1.51 -23.81
CA GLU A 128 12.41 2.41 -24.23
C GLU A 128 12.42 2.66 -25.75
N SER A 129 11.95 1.70 -26.55
CA SER A 129 11.76 1.87 -28.00
C SER A 129 10.55 2.74 -28.36
N GLY A 130 9.72 3.09 -27.37
CA GLY A 130 8.48 3.85 -27.57
C GLY A 130 7.25 3.00 -27.90
N GLU A 131 7.38 1.69 -27.93
CA GLU A 131 6.26 0.76 -28.09
C GLU A 131 5.35 0.80 -26.84
N ILE A 132 4.05 0.67 -27.05
CA ILE A 132 3.05 0.59 -25.98
C ILE A 132 2.53 -0.83 -25.88
N ILE A 133 2.80 -1.49 -24.75
CA ILE A 133 2.40 -2.87 -24.48
C ILE A 133 1.59 -2.96 -23.18
N PRO A 134 0.76 -4.00 -22.97
CA PRO A 134 0.07 -4.19 -21.70
C PRO A 134 1.03 -4.34 -20.52
N HIS A 135 0.70 -3.70 -19.40
CA HIS A 135 1.40 -3.92 -18.13
C HIS A 135 0.90 -5.21 -17.52
N CYS A 136 1.66 -6.25 -17.69
CA CYS A 136 1.41 -7.58 -17.17
C CYS A 136 2.71 -8.18 -16.66
N LEU A 137 2.60 -9.29 -15.99
CA LEU A 137 3.74 -9.95 -15.36
C LEU A 137 4.79 -10.43 -16.34
N SER A 138 4.37 -11.08 -17.43
CA SER A 138 5.30 -11.53 -18.47
C SER A 138 6.11 -10.38 -19.09
N ALA A 139 5.49 -9.21 -19.25
CA ALA A 139 6.17 -8.00 -19.74
C ALA A 139 7.23 -7.50 -18.76
N GLN A 140 6.93 -7.55 -17.45
CA GLN A 140 7.90 -7.17 -16.40
C GLN A 140 9.11 -8.12 -16.39
N PHE A 141 8.88 -9.42 -16.45
CA PHE A 141 9.96 -10.39 -16.47
C PHE A 141 10.83 -10.23 -17.70
N LYS A 142 10.22 -10.05 -18.87
CA LYS A 142 10.96 -9.78 -20.10
C LYS A 142 11.86 -8.55 -19.96
N TYR A 143 11.34 -7.46 -19.38
CA TYR A 143 12.14 -6.26 -19.15
C TYR A 143 13.32 -6.53 -18.20
N LEU A 144 13.09 -7.22 -17.07
CA LEU A 144 14.15 -7.57 -16.12
C LEU A 144 15.20 -8.46 -16.74
N GLU A 145 14.80 -9.44 -17.56
CA GLU A 145 15.70 -10.32 -18.31
C GLU A 145 16.58 -9.53 -19.28
N GLU A 146 15.98 -8.65 -20.09
CA GLU A 146 16.69 -7.78 -21.04
C GLU A 146 17.70 -6.86 -20.32
N LYS A 147 17.45 -6.48 -19.08
CA LYS A 147 18.35 -5.67 -18.24
C LYS A 147 19.37 -6.51 -17.44
N GLY A 148 19.33 -7.83 -17.55
CA GLY A 148 20.29 -8.73 -16.90
C GLY A 148 20.04 -8.94 -15.40
N TYR A 149 18.84 -8.66 -14.91
CA TYR A 149 18.47 -8.80 -13.49
C TYR A 149 17.91 -10.18 -13.13
N LEU A 150 17.54 -11.00 -14.08
CA LEU A 150 16.96 -12.31 -13.81
C LEU A 150 17.98 -13.33 -13.28
N ASN A 151 18.13 -13.36 -11.96
CA ASN A 151 18.66 -14.53 -11.26
C ASN A 151 17.58 -15.38 -10.56
N HIS A 152 16.30 -15.10 -10.81
CA HIS A 152 15.22 -15.57 -9.97
C HIS A 152 14.34 -16.59 -10.69
N LYS A 153 14.32 -17.79 -10.12
CA LYS A 153 13.29 -18.79 -10.36
C LYS A 153 12.00 -18.38 -9.60
N CYS A 154 11.48 -17.20 -9.88
CA CYS A 154 10.22 -16.80 -9.29
C CYS A 154 9.08 -17.55 -9.95
N VAL A 155 8.48 -18.48 -9.25
CA VAL A 155 7.44 -19.38 -9.75
C VAL A 155 6.04 -18.87 -9.38
N HIS A 156 5.95 -17.91 -8.49
CA HIS A 156 4.68 -17.34 -8.01
C HIS A 156 4.79 -15.84 -7.91
N THR A 157 3.99 -15.21 -8.68
CA THR A 157 3.92 -13.78 -8.84
C THR A 157 2.53 -13.37 -8.42
N GLU A 158 2.45 -12.66 -7.38
CA GLU A 158 1.13 -12.32 -6.87
C GLU A 158 0.90 -10.82 -6.70
N GLU A 159 1.82 -9.89 -7.05
CA GLU A 159 1.57 -8.52 -6.65
C GLU A 159 2.27 -7.45 -7.50
N ILE A 160 1.55 -6.93 -8.49
CA ILE A 160 2.02 -5.83 -9.35
C ILE A 160 1.86 -4.45 -8.69
N GLY A 161 0.98 -4.30 -7.68
CA GLY A 161 0.49 -2.99 -7.28
C GLY A 161 0.69 -2.57 -5.81
N HIS A 162 1.59 -3.15 -5.06
CA HIS A 162 1.70 -2.87 -3.61
C HIS A 162 2.35 -1.53 -3.23
N CYS A 163 2.95 -0.80 -4.15
CA CYS A 163 3.43 0.56 -3.89
C CYS A 163 2.31 1.58 -4.04
N ALA A 164 2.07 2.39 -3.01
CA ALA A 164 1.12 3.48 -3.12
C ALA A 164 1.58 4.50 -4.16
N TYR A 165 0.69 4.85 -5.11
CA TYR A 165 0.95 5.92 -6.04
C TYR A 165 1.14 7.26 -5.33
N PHE A 166 2.05 8.07 -5.84
CA PHE A 166 2.25 9.44 -5.37
C PHE A 166 2.57 10.38 -6.53
N LYS A 167 2.27 11.66 -6.36
CA LYS A 167 2.64 12.71 -7.31
C LYS A 167 4.00 13.26 -6.92
N GLY A 168 4.90 13.38 -7.90
CA GLY A 168 6.15 14.11 -7.75
C GLY A 168 6.00 15.58 -8.09
N ASP A 169 6.95 16.38 -7.65
CA ASP A 169 7.00 17.83 -7.94
C ASP A 169 7.26 18.12 -9.43
N ASP A 170 7.74 17.17 -10.17
CA ASP A 170 7.98 17.22 -11.62
C ASP A 170 6.74 16.92 -12.47
N GLY A 171 5.58 16.72 -11.81
CA GLY A 171 4.30 16.45 -12.45
C GLY A 171 4.08 15.00 -12.88
N TYR A 172 5.02 14.10 -12.59
CA TYR A 172 4.80 12.67 -12.79
C TYR A 172 4.03 12.06 -11.61
N THR A 173 3.30 11.00 -11.89
CA THR A 173 2.80 10.06 -10.91
C THR A 173 3.75 8.88 -10.86
N TYR A 174 4.17 8.47 -9.69
CA TYR A 174 5.15 7.43 -9.43
C TYR A 174 4.51 6.21 -8.77
N GLY A 175 5.06 5.04 -9.03
CA GLY A 175 4.68 3.77 -8.43
C GLY A 175 5.76 2.72 -8.63
N ALA A 176 5.56 1.54 -8.08
CA ALA A 176 6.45 0.40 -8.27
C ALA A 176 5.69 -0.89 -8.49
N SER A 177 6.29 -1.79 -9.24
CA SER A 177 5.87 -3.17 -9.37
C SER A 177 6.82 -4.07 -8.61
N VAL A 178 6.25 -4.88 -7.74
CA VAL A 178 6.99 -5.82 -6.91
C VAL A 178 6.49 -7.21 -7.24
N SER A 179 7.35 -8.09 -7.68
CA SER A 179 7.03 -9.51 -7.74
C SER A 179 7.65 -10.25 -6.58
N TYR A 180 7.05 -11.38 -6.22
CA TYR A 180 7.50 -12.15 -5.04
C TYR A 180 8.94 -12.64 -5.21
N PHE A 181 9.83 -12.25 -4.30
CA PHE A 181 11.27 -12.55 -4.32
C PHE A 181 12.02 -12.10 -5.58
N SER A 182 11.58 -11.04 -6.23
CA SER A 182 12.33 -10.45 -7.34
C SER A 182 12.71 -9.00 -7.07
N GLU A 183 13.44 -8.46 -8.02
CA GLU A 183 13.75 -7.05 -8.13
C GLU A 183 12.46 -6.22 -8.21
N VAL A 184 12.55 -4.97 -7.78
CA VAL A 184 11.44 -4.03 -7.84
C VAL A 184 11.63 -3.08 -9.01
N LEU A 185 10.60 -2.99 -9.86
CA LEU A 185 10.56 -2.05 -10.96
C LEU A 185 9.91 -0.74 -10.53
N LEU A 186 10.68 0.36 -10.55
CA LEU A 186 10.16 1.69 -10.30
C LEU A 186 9.70 2.32 -11.62
N TYR A 187 8.50 2.86 -11.62
CA TYR A 187 7.92 3.49 -12.80
C TYR A 187 7.33 4.87 -12.51
N ARG A 188 7.15 5.63 -13.59
CA ARG A 188 6.53 6.94 -13.58
C ARG A 188 5.52 7.06 -14.73
N SER A 189 4.60 8.01 -14.60
CA SER A 189 3.50 8.23 -15.53
C SER A 189 3.14 9.70 -15.64
N LYS A 190 2.77 10.15 -16.84
CA LYS A 190 2.21 11.49 -17.08
C LYS A 190 0.69 11.53 -17.12
N ASP A 191 0.05 10.37 -17.13
CA ASP A 191 -1.39 10.20 -17.24
C ASP A 191 -2.00 9.47 -16.05
N PHE A 192 -1.46 9.77 -14.85
CA PHE A 192 -1.93 9.22 -13.57
C PHE A 192 -1.90 7.68 -13.54
N GLY A 193 -0.85 7.07 -14.08
CA GLY A 193 -0.62 5.64 -14.04
C GLY A 193 -1.34 4.83 -15.13
N ALA A 194 -2.04 5.46 -16.09
CA ALA A 194 -2.63 4.71 -17.20
C ALA A 194 -1.56 4.15 -18.14
N THR A 195 -0.51 4.93 -18.38
CA THR A 195 0.68 4.49 -19.12
C THR A 195 1.90 4.76 -18.25
N VAL A 196 2.72 3.75 -18.01
CA VAL A 196 3.91 3.82 -17.17
C VAL A 196 5.19 3.65 -17.98
N GLU A 197 6.26 4.26 -17.52
CA GLU A 197 7.63 4.09 -18.04
C GLU A 197 8.50 3.61 -16.89
N TYR A 198 9.19 2.49 -17.03
CA TYR A 198 10.20 2.07 -16.06
C TYR A 198 11.41 2.99 -16.11
N PHE A 199 11.90 3.43 -14.96
CA PHE A 199 13.05 4.34 -14.88
C PHE A 199 14.18 3.85 -13.98
N ALA A 200 13.88 2.93 -13.05
CA ALA A 200 14.88 2.36 -12.15
C ALA A 200 14.49 0.94 -11.71
N VAL A 201 15.48 0.20 -11.24
CA VAL A 201 15.32 -1.12 -10.65
C VAL A 201 15.96 -1.12 -9.26
N TYR A 202 15.25 -1.60 -8.26
CA TYR A 202 15.83 -1.96 -6.99
C TYR A 202 16.30 -3.42 -7.06
N PRO A 203 17.62 -3.68 -6.93
CA PRO A 203 18.20 -4.97 -7.34
C PRO A 203 18.11 -6.09 -6.30
N LEU A 204 17.63 -5.79 -5.08
CA LEU A 204 17.50 -6.80 -4.04
C LEU A 204 16.07 -7.30 -3.93
N PRO A 205 15.87 -8.59 -3.62
CA PRO A 205 14.53 -9.14 -3.47
C PRO A 205 13.79 -8.48 -2.31
N ALA A 206 12.71 -7.77 -2.64
CA ALA A 206 11.72 -7.33 -1.67
C ALA A 206 10.60 -8.37 -1.62
N GLN A 207 10.17 -8.72 -0.41
CA GLN A 207 9.07 -9.65 -0.26
C GLN A 207 7.74 -8.89 -0.34
N TYR A 208 7.14 -8.77 -1.54
CA TYR A 208 5.85 -8.15 -1.91
C TYR A 208 5.68 -6.66 -1.67
N GLU A 209 6.28 -6.10 -0.63
CA GLU A 209 5.90 -4.82 -0.10
C GLU A 209 7.08 -3.89 -0.14
N PHE A 210 7.10 -3.06 -1.16
CA PHE A 210 8.09 -2.01 -1.36
C PHE A 210 7.36 -0.68 -1.57
N GLU A 211 7.76 0.34 -0.86
CA GLU A 211 7.24 1.69 -1.03
C GLU A 211 8.39 2.70 -1.08
N TYR A 212 8.24 3.73 -1.89
CA TYR A 212 9.25 4.78 -1.99
C TYR A 212 8.64 6.16 -2.17
N LYS A 213 9.44 7.17 -1.88
CA LYS A 213 9.17 8.57 -2.18
C LYS A 213 10.43 9.23 -2.75
N ILE A 214 10.21 10.33 -3.46
CA ILE A 214 11.29 11.16 -3.98
C ILE A 214 11.23 12.51 -3.27
N LEU A 215 12.33 12.89 -2.67
CA LEU A 215 12.51 14.17 -2.00
C LEU A 215 13.84 14.79 -2.41
N ASN A 216 13.83 16.01 -2.96
CA ASN A 216 15.02 16.72 -3.41
C ASN A 216 15.90 15.91 -4.38
N GLY A 217 15.28 15.17 -5.32
CA GLY A 217 15.97 14.34 -6.30
C GLY A 217 16.59 13.04 -5.75
N LYS A 218 16.34 12.71 -4.49
CA LYS A 218 16.79 11.48 -3.84
C LYS A 218 15.59 10.55 -3.65
N ILE A 219 15.77 9.27 -3.94
CA ILE A 219 14.80 8.21 -3.66
C ILE A 219 15.05 7.70 -2.24
N TYR A 220 13.99 7.59 -1.47
CA TYR A 220 13.94 6.93 -0.17
C TYR A 220 12.95 5.78 -0.25
N ALA A 221 13.36 4.60 0.14
CA ALA A 221 12.55 3.40 0.02
C ALA A 221 12.52 2.60 1.32
N ILE A 222 11.38 1.99 1.57
CA ILE A 222 11.13 1.09 2.67
C ILE A 222 10.50 -0.19 2.15
N TYR A 223 10.93 -1.34 2.64
CA TYR A 223 10.43 -2.61 2.14
C TYR A 223 10.47 -3.70 3.21
N ARG A 224 9.69 -4.73 2.96
CA ARG A 224 9.57 -5.91 3.81
C ARG A 224 10.45 -7.06 3.30
N THR A 225 11.00 -7.83 4.24
CA THR A 225 11.63 -9.13 3.98
C THR A 225 10.81 -10.26 4.60
N GLY A 226 11.19 -11.51 4.35
CA GLY A 226 10.53 -12.69 4.92
C GLY A 226 10.88 -13.03 6.37
N LEU A 227 11.65 -12.18 7.06
CA LEU A 227 12.12 -12.45 8.42
C LEU A 227 11.04 -12.14 9.45
N ASN A 228 11.09 -12.78 10.62
CA ASN A 228 10.14 -12.53 11.72
C ASN A 228 10.48 -11.31 12.56
N GLU A 229 11.78 -11.05 12.79
CA GLU A 229 12.29 -9.89 13.51
C GLU A 229 13.16 -9.05 12.58
N ASN A 230 13.13 -7.73 12.75
CA ASN A 230 13.80 -6.78 11.86
C ASN A 230 13.45 -7.05 10.38
N SER A 231 12.15 -7.17 10.13
CA SER A 231 11.65 -7.57 8.81
C SER A 231 11.50 -6.41 7.84
N ILE A 232 11.62 -5.18 8.33
CA ILE A 232 11.47 -3.96 7.53
C ILE A 232 12.84 -3.33 7.36
N PHE A 233 13.14 -2.95 6.13
CA PHE A 233 14.41 -2.32 5.76
C PHE A 233 14.16 -1.00 5.05
N PHE A 234 15.10 -0.10 5.24
CA PHE A 234 15.18 1.19 4.58
C PHE A 234 16.41 1.24 3.69
N THR A 235 16.29 1.88 2.55
CA THR A 235 17.40 2.18 1.64
C THR A 235 17.15 3.48 0.90
N SER A 236 18.17 4.02 0.26
CA SER A 236 18.04 5.24 -0.52
C SER A 236 18.94 5.24 -1.76
N SER A 237 18.61 6.09 -2.72
CA SER A 237 19.40 6.35 -3.90
C SER A 237 19.50 7.85 -4.15
N SER A 238 20.70 8.37 -4.32
CA SER A 238 20.95 9.79 -4.65
C SER A 238 21.14 10.05 -6.15
N ASP A 239 21.00 9.04 -6.98
CA ASP A 239 21.19 9.11 -8.43
C ASP A 239 20.00 8.53 -9.21
N MET A 240 18.81 8.67 -8.63
CA MET A 240 17.54 8.21 -9.22
C MET A 240 17.51 6.71 -9.53
N GLY A 241 18.02 5.90 -8.61
CA GLY A 241 17.93 4.44 -8.66
C GLY A 241 19.01 3.73 -9.46
N LYS A 242 20.07 4.42 -9.87
CA LYS A 242 21.23 3.78 -10.52
C LYS A 242 22.08 3.02 -9.52
N THR A 243 22.27 3.59 -8.33
CA THR A 243 22.92 2.95 -7.20
C THR A 243 22.08 3.10 -5.93
N TRP A 244 22.23 2.17 -5.00
CA TRP A 244 21.46 2.12 -3.76
C TRP A 244 22.38 2.01 -2.56
N SER A 245 22.00 2.64 -1.45
CA SER A 245 22.68 2.46 -0.18
C SER A 245 22.51 1.06 0.37
N GLU A 246 23.43 0.61 1.21
CA GLU A 246 23.22 -0.60 1.99
C GLU A 246 21.91 -0.49 2.79
N PRO A 247 21.11 -1.57 2.82
CA PRO A 247 19.86 -1.60 3.56
C PRO A 247 20.08 -1.49 5.07
N ILE A 248 19.27 -0.66 5.72
CA ILE A 248 19.27 -0.49 7.19
C ILE A 248 17.98 -1.08 7.75
N ALA A 249 18.08 -2.02 8.68
CA ALA A 249 16.95 -2.62 9.34
C ALA A 249 16.30 -1.66 10.33
N PHE A 250 14.97 -1.62 10.39
CA PHE A 250 14.25 -1.02 11.52
C PHE A 250 14.28 -1.96 12.72
N GLU A 251 14.84 -1.50 13.81
CA GLU A 251 15.01 -2.29 15.02
C GLU A 251 13.65 -2.70 15.62
N GLY A 252 13.48 -3.99 15.87
CA GLY A 252 12.25 -4.56 16.44
C GLY A 252 11.04 -4.54 15.52
N SER A 253 11.22 -4.22 14.23
CA SER A 253 10.15 -4.29 13.25
C SER A 253 9.69 -5.72 13.00
N ILE A 254 8.42 -5.88 12.66
CA ILE A 254 7.82 -7.16 12.31
C ILE A 254 7.27 -7.16 10.88
N GLN A 255 7.05 -8.35 10.39
CA GLN A 255 6.56 -8.62 9.05
C GLN A 255 5.16 -8.02 8.82
N CYS A 256 5.09 -6.81 8.29
CA CYS A 256 3.86 -6.14 7.86
C CYS A 256 4.21 -5.05 6.84
N ARG A 257 3.24 -4.64 6.03
CA ARG A 257 3.41 -3.62 5.01
C ARG A 257 3.84 -2.29 5.63
N PRO A 258 5.07 -1.79 5.36
CA PRO A 258 5.51 -0.51 5.85
C PRO A 258 4.95 0.64 5.02
N ARG A 259 5.09 1.88 5.51
CA ARG A 259 4.71 3.09 4.79
C ARG A 259 5.80 4.14 4.86
N ILE A 260 5.91 4.92 3.79
CA ILE A 260 6.79 6.07 3.69
C ILE A 260 6.05 7.22 3.01
N LEU A 261 6.22 8.42 3.52
CA LEU A 261 5.74 9.63 2.88
C LEU A 261 6.69 10.80 3.10
N VAL A 262 6.59 11.81 2.25
CA VAL A 262 7.18 13.13 2.49
C VAL A 262 6.18 13.92 3.31
N TYR A 263 6.60 14.42 4.46
CA TYR A 263 5.79 15.19 5.37
C TYR A 263 6.58 16.39 5.87
N ASN A 264 6.07 17.60 5.70
CA ASN A 264 6.75 18.86 6.06
C ASN A 264 8.22 18.93 5.60
N GLY A 265 8.52 18.45 4.37
CA GLY A 265 9.86 18.49 3.79
C GLY A 265 10.84 17.44 4.30
N HIS A 266 10.39 16.49 5.12
CA HIS A 266 11.18 15.39 5.68
C HIS A 266 10.56 14.03 5.33
N ILE A 267 11.25 12.96 5.69
CA ILE A 267 10.75 11.62 5.52
C ILE A 267 10.04 11.15 6.79
N LEU A 268 8.78 10.73 6.64
CA LEU A 268 8.03 10.01 7.65
C LEU A 268 7.92 8.54 7.24
N THR A 269 8.35 7.63 8.10
CA THR A 269 8.19 6.18 7.90
C THR A 269 7.31 5.59 8.99
N ALA A 270 6.56 4.53 8.66
CA ALA A 270 5.76 3.81 9.62
C ALA A 270 5.91 2.30 9.43
N CYS A 271 6.09 1.57 10.51
CA CYS A 271 6.18 0.12 10.50
C CYS A 271 5.57 -0.49 11.76
N ASN A 272 5.11 -1.72 11.65
CA ASN A 272 4.71 -2.51 12.80
C ASN A 272 5.95 -2.97 13.57
N TYR A 273 5.82 -3.08 14.88
CA TYR A 273 6.89 -3.57 15.74
C TYR A 273 6.36 -4.51 16.84
N TYR A 274 7.27 -5.28 17.43
CA TYR A 274 6.92 -6.15 18.54
C TYR A 274 6.59 -5.33 19.79
N ASN A 275 5.41 -5.60 20.32
CA ASN A 275 5.06 -5.22 21.68
C ASN A 275 5.13 -6.47 22.56
N SER A 276 5.82 -6.39 23.72
CA SER A 276 5.96 -7.50 24.68
C SER A 276 4.62 -8.10 25.12
N ASP A 277 3.58 -7.25 25.20
CA ASP A 277 2.23 -7.64 25.63
C ASP A 277 1.49 -8.49 24.57
N THR A 278 1.96 -8.51 23.34
CA THR A 278 1.28 -9.16 22.22
C THR A 278 1.97 -10.44 21.72
N LYS A 279 3.22 -10.68 22.15
CA LYS A 279 3.96 -11.92 21.82
C LYS A 279 3.20 -13.21 22.18
N ASN A 280 2.27 -13.14 23.14
CA ASN A 280 1.50 -14.25 23.67
C ASN A 280 0.02 -14.23 23.26
N ARG A 281 -0.37 -13.42 22.27
CA ARG A 281 -1.73 -13.37 21.76
C ARG A 281 -1.83 -14.09 20.42
N PRO A 282 -2.10 -15.41 20.39
CA PRO A 282 -2.24 -16.17 19.16
C PRO A 282 -3.44 -15.74 18.30
N GLU A 283 -4.42 -15.05 18.93
CA GLU A 283 -5.60 -14.50 18.27
C GLU A 283 -5.29 -13.29 17.36
N ILE A 284 -4.10 -12.67 17.50
CA ILE A 284 -3.69 -11.54 16.68
C ILE A 284 -2.56 -12.00 15.74
N GLN A 285 -2.78 -11.85 14.46
CA GLN A 285 -1.81 -12.27 13.45
C GLN A 285 -0.42 -11.69 13.72
N GLN A 286 0.52 -12.54 14.11
CA GLN A 286 1.94 -12.20 14.33
C GLN A 286 2.19 -11.02 15.28
N GLY A 287 1.27 -10.72 16.22
CA GLY A 287 1.44 -9.60 17.16
C GLY A 287 1.36 -8.21 16.53
N ARG A 288 0.72 -8.06 15.38
CA ARG A 288 0.59 -6.79 14.63
C ARG A 288 -0.38 -5.82 15.30
N THR A 289 -0.10 -5.41 16.52
CA THR A 289 -0.95 -4.49 17.29
C THR A 289 -0.38 -3.09 17.43
N SER A 290 0.88 -2.91 17.08
CA SER A 290 1.59 -1.65 17.31
C SER A 290 2.29 -1.15 16.05
N VAL A 291 2.27 0.18 15.87
CA VAL A 291 2.93 0.88 14.78
C VAL A 291 3.74 2.04 15.35
N LYS A 292 5.01 2.13 15.01
CA LYS A 292 5.83 3.33 15.24
C LYS A 292 5.95 4.14 13.98
N MET A 293 5.92 5.46 14.13
CA MET A 293 6.21 6.42 13.09
C MET A 293 7.51 7.16 13.43
N TYR A 294 8.44 7.18 12.49
CA TYR A 294 9.75 7.83 12.62
C TYR A 294 9.82 9.00 11.65
N TYR A 295 10.26 10.15 12.15
CA TYR A 295 10.33 11.39 11.40
C TYR A 295 11.70 12.04 11.51
N GLY A 296 12.31 12.42 10.40
CA GLY A 296 13.59 13.09 10.39
C GLY A 296 14.32 13.05 9.06
N GLU A 297 15.59 13.49 9.10
CA GLU A 297 16.48 13.58 7.94
C GLU A 297 17.61 12.55 7.98
N ASP A 298 17.79 11.86 9.11
CA ASP A 298 18.88 10.89 9.23
C ASP A 298 18.65 9.74 8.22
N PRO A 299 19.67 9.35 7.45
CA PRO A 299 19.58 8.19 6.57
C PRO A 299 19.38 6.87 7.33
N ASP A 300 19.72 6.83 8.63
CA ASP A 300 19.39 5.73 9.52
C ASP A 300 18.08 6.06 10.27
N PRO A 301 16.96 5.41 9.89
CA PRO A 301 15.66 5.73 10.49
C PRO A 301 15.58 5.47 11.99
N ASN A 302 16.45 4.59 12.55
CA ASN A 302 16.46 4.30 13.98
C ASN A 302 16.99 5.51 14.81
N LYS A 303 17.67 6.47 14.16
CA LYS A 303 18.11 7.71 14.78
C LYS A 303 17.13 8.85 14.66
N ASN A 304 16.09 8.69 13.84
CA ASN A 304 15.03 9.66 13.69
C ASN A 304 14.10 9.67 14.91
N THR A 305 13.37 10.78 15.08
CA THR A 305 12.45 10.94 16.19
C THR A 305 11.22 10.05 16.01
N VAL A 306 10.84 9.30 17.04
CA VAL A 306 9.55 8.60 17.10
C VAL A 306 8.47 9.63 17.41
N VAL A 307 7.64 9.95 16.43
CA VAL A 307 6.57 10.97 16.55
C VAL A 307 5.20 10.37 16.86
N ALA A 308 5.01 9.09 16.63
CA ALA A 308 3.82 8.37 17.04
C ALA A 308 4.15 6.92 17.40
N ASP A 309 3.46 6.43 18.42
CA ASP A 309 3.44 5.03 18.87
C ASP A 309 1.99 4.62 19.02
N LEU A 310 1.47 3.95 18.00
CA LEU A 310 0.06 3.63 17.86
C LEU A 310 -0.20 2.19 18.30
N TYR A 311 -1.30 1.99 18.99
CA TYR A 311 -1.71 0.67 19.47
C TYR A 311 -3.19 0.42 19.20
N SER A 312 -3.51 -0.79 18.72
CA SER A 312 -4.88 -1.27 18.55
C SER A 312 -5.04 -2.68 19.12
N LYS A 313 -6.06 -2.89 19.92
CA LYS A 313 -6.43 -4.23 20.44
C LYS A 313 -6.87 -5.19 19.32
N CYS A 314 -7.39 -4.63 18.23
CA CYS A 314 -7.94 -5.39 17.09
C CYS A 314 -6.91 -5.66 15.99
N GLY A 315 -5.63 -5.40 16.25
CA GLY A 315 -4.57 -5.49 15.24
C GLY A 315 -4.51 -4.26 14.33
N ILE A 316 -3.37 -4.10 13.66
CA ILE A 316 -3.10 -3.09 12.64
C ILE A 316 -2.35 -3.78 11.51
N VAL A 317 -3.01 -3.99 10.38
CA VAL A 317 -2.39 -4.56 9.19
C VAL A 317 -2.71 -3.69 7.98
N ASN A 318 -1.91 -3.81 6.92
CA ASN A 318 -2.14 -3.12 5.64
C ASN A 318 -2.52 -1.64 5.81
N MET A 319 -1.70 -0.93 6.57
CA MET A 319 -1.92 0.49 6.84
C MET A 319 -1.71 1.36 5.60
N CYS A 320 -2.39 2.49 5.58
CA CYS A 320 -2.19 3.59 4.63
C CYS A 320 -2.15 4.91 5.39
N ILE A 321 -1.22 5.78 5.02
CA ILE A 321 -1.07 7.11 5.61
C ILE A 321 -1.15 8.13 4.50
N LEU A 322 -1.89 9.20 4.73
CA LEU A 322 -2.05 10.30 3.79
C LEU A 322 -1.85 11.62 4.53
N ASP A 323 -1.03 12.51 3.96
CA ASP A 323 -0.92 13.90 4.39
C ASP A 323 -1.93 14.76 3.61
N ILE A 324 -2.71 15.54 4.34
CA ILE A 324 -3.62 16.52 3.80
C ILE A 324 -3.43 17.82 4.57
N LEU A 325 -2.76 18.79 3.96
CA LEU A 325 -2.53 20.11 4.55
C LEU A 325 -1.89 20.06 5.96
N ASN A 326 -0.89 19.22 6.12
CA ASN A 326 -0.16 18.94 7.35
C ASN A 326 -0.96 18.20 8.44
N ASP A 327 -2.12 17.68 8.10
CA ASP A 327 -2.84 16.72 8.94
C ASP A 327 -2.63 15.31 8.41
N LEU A 328 -2.16 14.42 9.24
CA LEU A 328 -2.02 13.00 8.91
C LEU A 328 -3.33 12.25 9.11
N TYR A 329 -3.66 11.46 8.12
CA TYR A 329 -4.81 10.56 8.14
C TYR A 329 -4.31 9.13 8.00
N PHE A 330 -4.84 8.26 8.84
CA PHE A 330 -4.41 6.89 8.97
C PHE A 330 -5.58 5.94 8.74
N ALA A 331 -5.43 5.04 7.78
CA ALA A 331 -6.35 3.92 7.58
C ALA A 331 -5.60 2.61 7.74
N TYR A 332 -6.27 1.60 8.29
CA TYR A 332 -5.69 0.28 8.50
C TYR A 332 -6.77 -0.79 8.51
N SER A 333 -6.39 -2.00 8.12
CA SER A 333 -7.21 -3.18 8.33
C SER A 333 -7.06 -3.65 9.77
N THR A 334 -8.13 -4.02 10.43
CA THR A 334 -8.05 -4.78 11.67
C THR A 334 -7.67 -6.22 11.37
N SER A 335 -7.16 -6.93 12.36
CA SER A 335 -6.76 -8.33 12.27
C SER A 335 -7.28 -9.07 13.49
N GLU A 336 -8.59 -9.05 13.68
CA GLU A 336 -9.25 -9.88 14.69
C GLU A 336 -9.35 -11.32 14.16
N LEU A 337 -8.31 -12.10 14.41
CA LEU A 337 -8.34 -13.52 14.16
C LEU A 337 -9.14 -14.21 15.26
N ALA A 338 -10.41 -14.51 15.01
CA ALA A 338 -11.02 -15.63 15.66
C ALA A 338 -10.36 -16.91 15.12
N MET A 339 -9.24 -17.31 15.70
CA MET A 339 -8.52 -18.51 15.28
C MET A 339 -9.18 -19.77 15.87
N GLU A 340 -10.16 -20.30 15.19
CA GLU A 340 -10.42 -21.72 15.26
C GLU A 340 -9.57 -22.45 14.21
N TYR A 341 -8.40 -22.92 14.60
CA TYR A 341 -7.66 -23.88 13.79
C TYR A 341 -8.27 -25.27 13.98
N GLN A 342 -8.82 -25.83 12.93
CA GLN A 342 -9.15 -27.25 12.88
C GLN A 342 -8.30 -27.90 11.79
N ASN A 343 -7.40 -28.77 12.21
CA ASN A 343 -6.47 -29.51 11.32
C ASN A 343 -5.50 -28.61 10.51
N GLY A 344 -5.02 -27.52 11.09
CA GLY A 344 -4.07 -26.64 10.43
C GLY A 344 -4.67 -25.61 9.46
N ASN A 345 -5.99 -25.65 9.24
CA ASN A 345 -6.69 -24.67 8.40
C ASN A 345 -7.52 -23.70 9.24
N PRO A 346 -7.47 -22.38 8.97
CA PRO A 346 -8.33 -21.41 9.64
C PRO A 346 -9.79 -21.66 9.26
N LYS A 347 -10.64 -21.99 10.22
CA LYS A 347 -12.06 -22.28 10.00
C LYS A 347 -12.99 -21.06 10.02
N THR A 348 -12.64 -20.06 10.82
CA THR A 348 -13.37 -18.80 10.86
C THR A 348 -12.38 -17.68 11.06
N ARG A 349 -12.49 -16.64 10.25
CA ARG A 349 -11.79 -15.38 10.45
C ARG A 349 -12.74 -14.41 11.14
N GLY A 350 -12.17 -13.62 12.03
CA GLY A 350 -12.87 -12.52 12.66
C GLY A 350 -13.36 -11.51 11.62
N LYS A 351 -14.18 -10.59 12.06
CA LYS A 351 -14.67 -9.48 11.25
C LYS A 351 -13.58 -8.44 11.11
N ASP A 352 -12.68 -8.60 10.13
CA ASP A 352 -11.72 -7.57 9.79
C ASP A 352 -12.46 -6.37 9.19
N ALA A 353 -12.03 -5.16 9.51
CA ALA A 353 -12.65 -3.94 9.04
C ALA A 353 -11.57 -2.93 8.64
N ILE A 354 -11.84 -2.11 7.64
CA ILE A 354 -11.03 -0.93 7.41
C ILE A 354 -11.46 0.16 8.38
N ARG A 355 -10.51 0.63 9.17
CA ARG A 355 -10.70 1.72 10.12
C ARG A 355 -9.90 2.93 9.71
N TYR A 356 -10.41 4.10 10.07
CA TYR A 356 -9.87 5.40 9.68
C TYR A 356 -9.87 6.36 10.88
N VAL A 357 -8.80 7.12 10.99
CA VAL A 357 -8.67 8.15 12.02
C VAL A 357 -7.82 9.31 11.50
N LYS A 358 -8.16 10.53 11.92
CA LYS A 358 -7.30 11.69 11.77
C LYS A 358 -6.33 11.72 12.94
N LEU A 359 -5.03 11.65 12.65
CA LEU A 359 -3.97 11.76 13.66
C LEU A 359 -3.65 13.23 13.97
N GLY A 360 -3.97 14.15 13.04
CA GLY A 360 -3.61 15.56 13.15
C GLY A 360 -2.13 15.82 12.83
N ASP A 361 -1.64 16.95 13.29
CA ASP A 361 -0.22 17.26 13.27
C ASP A 361 0.45 16.56 14.47
N ILE A 362 1.21 15.50 14.17
CA ILE A 362 1.88 14.66 15.17
C ILE A 362 3.33 15.10 15.45
N ILE A 363 3.81 16.12 14.75
CA ILE A 363 5.18 16.60 14.93
C ILE A 363 5.22 17.55 16.13
N PRO A 364 6.17 17.37 17.05
CA PRO A 364 6.39 18.33 18.12
C PRO A 364 6.65 19.73 17.52
N LYS A 365 5.87 20.74 17.94
CA LYS A 365 6.01 22.12 17.45
C LYS A 365 7.32 22.78 17.85
N ASP A 366 8.11 22.13 18.70
CA ASP A 366 9.31 22.68 19.33
C ASP A 366 10.60 22.31 18.60
N GLY A 367 10.52 22.05 17.32
CA GLY A 367 11.67 21.84 16.43
C GLY A 367 12.43 20.53 16.68
N ILE A 368 12.84 19.91 15.62
CA ILE A 368 13.86 18.85 15.62
C ILE A 368 15.24 19.52 15.69
#